data_cc5900411b09c65f75d5dafd0ee31c6e
#
_entry.id   cc5900411b09c65f75d5dafd0ee31c6e
#
_cell.length_a   1.000
_cell.length_b   1.000
_cell.length_c   1.000
_cell.angle_alpha   90.00
_cell.angle_beta   90.00
_cell.angle_gamma   90.00
#
_symmetry.space_group_name_H-M   'P 1'
#
loop_
_entity.id
_entity.type
_entity.pdbx_description
1 polymer ?
#
loop_
_entity_poly.entity_id
_entity_poly.type
_entity_poly.pdbx_seq_one_letter_code
_entity_poly.pdbx_strand_id
1 'polypeptide(L)'
;MNLIAPIANLDLVAVLMEKLVSRQDGLPGLAVYYGPSGYGKTTATVAVATRSRAYYVQMRSSWSRKDLLEKILFEMGIKPVGRTTQLLDQICEQLAASRRPLILDEFDYAAAKDAMVELVRDIYEGSQSSLLLVGEELLPNKLKKHERFHGRVLNWLPAAPVSLDDARLLAGIYCPDVTVADDLLQHLVALSHGSVRRVSVNLVNIQDTANIEAWGQVDMPLWGHRELYTGEAPKRRGLS
;
A
#
# COMPACT_ATOMS: atom_id res chain seq x y z
N MET A 1 -0.27 17.01 -12.02
CA MET A 1 0.78 16.09 -11.54
C MET A 1 0.35 15.64 -10.15
N ASN A 2 -0.01 14.36 -9.93
CA ASN A 2 -0.33 13.91 -8.58
C ASN A 2 0.98 13.91 -7.77
N LEU A 3 1.15 14.88 -6.90
CA LEU A 3 2.26 14.93 -5.96
C LEU A 3 2.05 13.84 -4.90
N ILE A 4 2.97 12.88 -4.84
CA ILE A 4 3.00 11.87 -3.78
C ILE A 4 3.89 12.40 -2.68
N ALA A 5 3.35 12.53 -1.45
CA ALA A 5 4.15 12.92 -0.30
C ALA A 5 5.26 11.90 -0.03
N PRO A 6 6.49 12.34 0.16
CA PRO A 6 7.61 11.45 0.53
C PRO A 6 7.54 11.10 2.02
N ILE A 7 6.45 10.46 2.44
CA ILE A 7 6.24 10.00 3.82
C ILE A 7 7.03 8.73 4.12
N ALA A 8 7.26 8.45 5.40
CA ALA A 8 8.06 7.32 5.88
C ALA A 8 7.75 5.97 5.21
N ASN A 9 6.48 5.69 4.94
CA ASN A 9 6.06 4.45 4.28
C ASN A 9 6.56 4.32 2.84
N LEU A 10 6.79 5.43 2.12
CA LEU A 10 7.39 5.39 0.79
C LEU A 10 8.84 4.94 0.86
N ASP A 11 9.61 5.49 1.80
CA ASP A 11 11.02 5.13 1.97
C ASP A 11 11.18 3.69 2.47
N LEU A 12 10.35 3.27 3.42
CA LEU A 12 10.34 1.90 3.94
C LEU A 12 10.13 0.87 2.82
N VAL A 13 9.12 1.06 1.97
CA VAL A 13 8.85 0.10 0.89
C VAL A 13 9.88 0.21 -0.25
N ALA A 14 10.47 1.38 -0.48
CA ALA A 14 11.55 1.55 -1.45
C ALA A 14 12.80 0.76 -1.02
N VAL A 15 13.22 0.88 0.23
CA VAL A 15 14.33 0.10 0.80
C VAL A 15 14.03 -1.40 0.79
N LEU A 16 12.80 -1.80 1.10
CA LEU A 16 12.39 -3.21 1.03
C LEU A 16 12.52 -3.74 -0.40
N MET A 17 12.04 -3.00 -1.38
CA MET A 17 12.11 -3.38 -2.80
C MET A 17 13.56 -3.48 -3.28
N GLU A 18 14.41 -2.54 -2.90
CA GLU A 18 15.84 -2.56 -3.23
C GLU A 18 16.52 -3.82 -2.68
N LYS A 19 16.33 -4.12 -1.38
CA LYS A 19 16.83 -5.35 -0.76
C LYS A 19 16.33 -6.62 -1.46
N LEU A 20 15.07 -6.62 -1.87
CA LEU A 20 14.45 -7.77 -2.53
C LEU A 20 15.04 -8.00 -3.92
N VAL A 21 15.27 -6.93 -4.68
CA VAL A 21 15.81 -6.99 -6.05
C VAL A 21 17.31 -7.29 -6.04
N SER A 22 18.07 -6.72 -5.10
CA SER A 22 19.53 -6.88 -4.98
C SER A 22 19.95 -8.10 -4.15
N ARG A 23 19.02 -8.97 -3.75
CA ARG A 23 19.34 -10.13 -2.93
C ARG A 23 20.35 -11.04 -3.62
N GLN A 24 21.18 -11.69 -2.83
CA GLN A 24 22.10 -12.72 -3.33
C GLN A 24 21.31 -13.95 -3.85
N ASP A 25 21.87 -14.60 -4.87
CA ASP A 25 21.31 -15.84 -5.39
C ASP A 25 21.18 -16.90 -4.30
N GLY A 26 20.09 -17.65 -4.34
CA GLY A 26 19.77 -18.67 -3.33
C GLY A 26 19.01 -18.14 -2.10
N LEU A 27 18.93 -16.82 -1.89
CA LEU A 27 18.09 -16.27 -0.85
C LEU A 27 16.61 -16.21 -1.27
N PRO A 28 15.68 -16.27 -0.29
CA PRO A 28 14.25 -16.09 -0.54
C PRO A 28 13.94 -14.81 -1.34
N GLY A 29 12.97 -14.88 -2.24
CA GLY A 29 12.63 -13.76 -3.12
C GLY A 29 11.23 -13.18 -2.91
N LEU A 30 10.53 -13.58 -1.85
CA LEU A 30 9.26 -12.96 -1.46
C LEU A 30 9.50 -11.92 -0.35
N ALA A 31 8.77 -10.81 -0.38
CA ALA A 31 8.65 -9.90 0.74
C ALA A 31 7.18 -9.56 0.99
N VAL A 32 6.82 -9.27 2.23
CA VAL A 32 5.46 -8.92 2.64
C VAL A 32 5.47 -7.55 3.31
N TYR A 33 4.70 -6.61 2.74
CA TYR A 33 4.45 -5.29 3.30
C TYR A 33 3.01 -5.21 3.77
N TYR A 34 2.79 -5.02 5.07
CA TYR A 34 1.47 -5.16 5.67
C TYR A 34 1.18 -4.10 6.73
N GLY A 35 -0.08 -3.85 7.00
CA GLY A 35 -0.49 -2.93 8.07
C GLY A 35 -1.93 -2.47 7.94
N PRO A 36 -2.43 -1.67 8.89
CA PRO A 36 -3.81 -1.20 8.91
C PRO A 36 -4.23 -0.47 7.64
N SER A 37 -5.53 -0.48 7.37
CA SER A 37 -6.09 0.30 6.26
C SER A 37 -5.86 1.80 6.47
N GLY A 38 -5.61 2.52 5.38
CA GLY A 38 -5.40 3.98 5.43
C GLY A 38 -3.96 4.43 5.74
N TYR A 39 -3.01 3.51 5.97
CA TYR A 39 -1.60 3.85 6.23
C TYR A 39 -0.80 4.26 4.97
N GLY A 40 -1.46 4.40 3.82
CA GLY A 40 -0.81 4.82 2.57
C GLY A 40 -0.06 3.72 1.83
N LYS A 41 -0.24 2.44 2.18
CA LYS A 41 0.46 1.29 1.58
C LYS A 41 0.37 1.28 0.05
N THR A 42 -0.83 1.30 -0.50
CA THR A 42 -1.05 1.29 -1.96
C THR A 42 -0.38 2.46 -2.66
N THR A 43 -0.49 3.68 -2.11
CA THR A 43 0.15 4.88 -2.69
C THR A 43 1.67 4.74 -2.72
N ALA A 44 2.29 4.32 -1.62
CA ALA A 44 3.72 4.07 -1.53
C ALA A 44 4.16 2.96 -2.50
N THR A 45 3.40 1.88 -2.55
CA THR A 45 3.70 0.73 -3.42
C THR A 45 3.60 1.07 -4.90
N VAL A 46 2.60 1.84 -5.33
CA VAL A 46 2.46 2.30 -6.73
C VAL A 46 3.63 3.21 -7.12
N ALA A 47 4.05 4.11 -6.23
CA ALA A 47 5.22 4.96 -6.48
C ALA A 47 6.52 4.14 -6.64
N VAL A 48 6.72 3.14 -5.78
CA VAL A 48 7.87 2.22 -5.88
C VAL A 48 7.77 1.33 -7.11
N ALA A 49 6.58 0.86 -7.48
CA ALA A 49 6.36 0.10 -8.71
C ALA A 49 6.84 0.86 -9.95
N THR A 50 6.51 2.16 -10.02
CA THR A 50 6.94 3.03 -11.12
C THR A 50 8.47 3.18 -11.17
N ARG A 51 9.12 3.41 -10.02
CA ARG A 51 10.58 3.59 -9.93
C ARG A 51 11.35 2.31 -10.23
N SER A 52 10.88 1.17 -9.74
CA SER A 52 11.51 -0.16 -9.95
C SER A 52 11.09 -0.82 -11.26
N ARG A 53 10.23 -0.20 -12.05
CA ARG A 53 9.62 -0.76 -13.26
C ARG A 53 8.93 -2.11 -13.00
N ALA A 54 8.39 -2.30 -11.78
CA ALA A 54 7.71 -3.52 -11.40
C ALA A 54 6.39 -3.71 -12.18
N TYR A 55 6.00 -4.96 -12.37
CA TYR A 55 4.63 -5.28 -12.75
C TYR A 55 3.76 -5.15 -11.51
N TYR A 56 2.70 -4.34 -11.55
CA TYR A 56 1.83 -4.07 -10.42
C TYR A 56 0.42 -4.58 -10.69
N VAL A 57 -0.07 -5.43 -9.82
CA VAL A 57 -1.43 -5.98 -9.88
C VAL A 57 -2.13 -5.77 -8.55
N GLN A 58 -3.24 -5.05 -8.54
CA GLN A 58 -4.14 -4.95 -7.39
C GLN A 58 -5.21 -6.03 -7.50
N MET A 59 -5.20 -6.96 -6.54
CA MET A 59 -6.09 -8.12 -6.52
C MET A 59 -7.53 -7.73 -6.18
N ARG A 60 -8.47 -8.59 -6.59
CA ARG A 60 -9.90 -8.45 -6.28
C ARG A 60 -10.45 -9.73 -5.66
N SER A 61 -11.43 -9.59 -4.78
CA SER A 61 -12.08 -10.71 -4.07
C SER A 61 -12.71 -11.75 -4.99
N SER A 62 -13.25 -11.29 -6.14
CA SER A 62 -13.95 -12.14 -7.11
C SER A 62 -13.04 -13.00 -7.99
N TRP A 63 -11.73 -12.76 -7.98
CA TRP A 63 -10.83 -13.43 -8.92
C TRP A 63 -10.62 -14.90 -8.61
N SER A 64 -10.62 -15.69 -9.69
CA SER A 64 -10.11 -17.05 -9.74
C SER A 64 -8.60 -17.08 -9.99
N ARG A 65 -7.98 -18.27 -9.94
CA ARG A 65 -6.57 -18.45 -10.32
C ARG A 65 -6.29 -18.00 -11.77
N LYS A 66 -7.22 -18.29 -12.67
CA LYS A 66 -7.09 -17.91 -14.07
C LYS A 66 -7.13 -16.40 -14.25
N ASP A 67 -8.08 -15.72 -13.58
CA ASP A 67 -8.19 -14.26 -13.64
C ASP A 67 -6.92 -13.57 -13.15
N LEU A 68 -6.30 -14.06 -12.07
CA LEU A 68 -5.01 -13.53 -11.58
C LEU A 68 -3.91 -13.67 -12.64
N LEU A 69 -3.75 -14.86 -13.23
CA LEU A 69 -2.73 -15.08 -14.25
C LEU A 69 -2.95 -14.23 -15.50
N GLU A 70 -4.19 -14.15 -15.97
CA GLU A 70 -4.55 -13.31 -17.12
C GLU A 70 -4.27 -11.83 -16.84
N LYS A 71 -4.57 -11.36 -15.60
CA LYS A 71 -4.29 -9.99 -15.22
C LYS A 71 -2.81 -9.69 -15.11
N ILE A 72 -2.00 -10.61 -14.57
CA ILE A 72 -0.54 -10.48 -14.54
C ILE A 72 0.02 -10.36 -15.97
N LEU A 73 -0.40 -11.24 -16.87
CA LEU A 73 0.04 -11.20 -18.28
C LEU A 73 -0.38 -9.90 -18.96
N PHE A 74 -1.59 -9.40 -18.67
CA PHE A 74 -2.04 -8.12 -19.18
C PHE A 74 -1.12 -6.96 -18.76
N GLU A 75 -0.72 -6.91 -17.48
CA GLU A 75 0.23 -5.90 -16.96
C GLU A 75 1.65 -6.07 -17.54
N MET A 76 1.99 -7.28 -17.98
CA MET A 76 3.23 -7.57 -18.70
C MET A 76 3.17 -7.15 -20.18
N GLY A 77 2.01 -6.79 -20.70
CA GLY A 77 1.77 -6.52 -22.13
C GLY A 77 1.73 -7.77 -22.99
N ILE A 78 1.46 -8.94 -22.37
CA ILE A 78 1.43 -10.24 -23.05
C ILE A 78 -0.03 -10.68 -23.20
N LYS A 79 -0.41 -11.10 -24.42
CA LYS A 79 -1.73 -11.67 -24.66
C LYS A 79 -1.81 -13.06 -24.01
N PRO A 80 -2.76 -13.29 -23.05
CA PRO A 80 -2.94 -14.60 -22.45
C PRO A 80 -3.35 -15.64 -23.47
N VAL A 81 -2.64 -16.78 -23.54
CA VAL A 81 -2.95 -17.87 -24.47
C VAL A 81 -2.87 -19.20 -23.76
N GLY A 82 -3.96 -19.96 -23.82
CA GLY A 82 -3.97 -21.34 -23.38
C GLY A 82 -4.66 -21.56 -22.02
N ARG A 83 -4.33 -22.69 -21.39
CA ARG A 83 -4.86 -23.12 -20.09
C ARG A 83 -4.08 -22.50 -18.94
N THR A 84 -4.59 -22.61 -17.73
CA THR A 84 -3.97 -22.06 -16.49
C THR A 84 -2.47 -22.42 -16.36
N THR A 85 -2.08 -23.64 -16.69
CA THR A 85 -0.66 -24.06 -16.65
C THR A 85 0.21 -23.29 -17.64
N GLN A 86 -0.29 -23.13 -18.87
CA GLN A 86 0.41 -22.38 -19.91
C GLN A 86 0.51 -20.88 -19.59
N LEU A 87 -0.52 -20.31 -18.95
CA LEU A 87 -0.47 -18.92 -18.47
C LEU A 87 0.58 -18.76 -17.36
N LEU A 88 0.69 -19.73 -16.47
CA LEU A 88 1.73 -19.76 -15.43
C LEU A 88 3.13 -19.81 -16.05
N ASP A 89 3.36 -20.69 -17.03
CA ASP A 89 4.65 -20.81 -17.72
C ASP A 89 5.04 -19.49 -18.40
N GLN A 90 4.11 -18.84 -19.13
CA GLN A 90 4.34 -17.52 -19.76
C GLN A 90 4.75 -16.45 -18.75
N ILE A 91 4.13 -16.43 -17.57
CA ILE A 91 4.48 -15.50 -16.49
C ILE A 91 5.88 -15.78 -15.97
N CYS A 92 6.19 -17.05 -15.69
CA CYS A 92 7.49 -17.45 -15.15
C CYS A 92 8.63 -17.11 -16.15
N GLU A 93 8.45 -17.41 -17.43
CA GLU A 93 9.40 -17.08 -18.50
C GLU A 93 9.63 -15.56 -18.60
N GLN A 94 8.55 -14.77 -18.61
CA GLN A 94 8.65 -13.31 -18.68
C GLN A 94 9.33 -12.70 -17.46
N LEU A 95 9.01 -13.16 -16.26
CA LEU A 95 9.64 -12.69 -15.02
C LEU A 95 11.13 -13.03 -15.00
N ALA A 96 11.50 -14.25 -15.36
CA ALA A 96 12.88 -14.70 -15.43
C ALA A 96 13.69 -13.91 -16.47
N ALA A 97 13.12 -13.67 -17.65
CA ALA A 97 13.77 -12.93 -18.74
C ALA A 97 13.93 -11.45 -18.45
N SER A 98 12.87 -10.80 -17.94
CA SER A 98 12.87 -9.36 -17.69
C SER A 98 13.58 -8.96 -16.39
N ARG A 99 13.67 -9.85 -15.43
CA ARG A 99 14.12 -9.60 -14.04
C ARG A 99 13.37 -8.46 -13.32
N ARG A 100 12.22 -8.06 -13.84
CA ARG A 100 11.37 -7.04 -13.25
C ARG A 100 10.60 -7.66 -12.07
N PRO A 101 10.51 -6.94 -10.93
CA PRO A 101 9.74 -7.45 -9.80
C PRO A 101 8.24 -7.50 -10.12
N LEU A 102 7.51 -8.39 -9.43
CA LEU A 102 6.06 -8.46 -9.43
C LEU A 102 5.52 -8.00 -8.08
N ILE A 103 4.57 -7.08 -8.09
CA ILE A 103 3.88 -6.59 -6.90
C ILE A 103 2.43 -7.03 -6.95
N LEU A 104 1.98 -7.72 -5.90
CA LEU A 104 0.59 -8.11 -5.71
C LEU A 104 0.01 -7.36 -4.53
N ASP A 105 -0.80 -6.34 -4.80
CA ASP A 105 -1.48 -5.55 -3.77
C ASP A 105 -2.85 -6.15 -3.43
N GLU A 106 -3.39 -5.86 -2.23
CA GLU A 106 -4.60 -6.48 -1.67
C GLU A 106 -4.48 -8.01 -1.61
N PHE A 107 -3.30 -8.51 -1.24
CA PHE A 107 -2.99 -9.95 -1.22
C PHE A 107 -3.85 -10.73 -0.20
N ASP A 108 -4.54 -10.06 0.68
CA ASP A 108 -5.51 -10.64 1.60
C ASP A 108 -6.59 -11.47 0.90
N TYR A 109 -6.97 -11.08 -0.32
CA TYR A 109 -7.91 -11.84 -1.15
C TYR A 109 -7.34 -13.18 -1.64
N ALA A 110 -6.01 -13.24 -1.86
CA ALA A 110 -5.32 -14.50 -2.15
C ALA A 110 -5.12 -15.33 -0.88
N ALA A 111 -4.68 -14.70 0.21
CA ALA A 111 -4.39 -15.35 1.47
C ALA A 111 -5.62 -16.04 2.10
N ALA A 112 -6.83 -15.63 1.69
CA ALA A 112 -8.08 -16.30 2.06
C ALA A 112 -8.32 -17.64 1.32
N LYS A 113 -7.55 -17.94 0.26
CA LYS A 113 -7.75 -19.11 -0.63
C LYS A 113 -6.44 -19.86 -0.77
N ASP A 114 -6.29 -21.03 -0.17
CA ASP A 114 -5.04 -21.81 -0.17
C ASP A 114 -4.49 -22.04 -1.58
N ALA A 115 -5.34 -22.34 -2.55
CA ALA A 115 -4.96 -22.53 -3.93
C ALA A 115 -4.40 -21.29 -4.64
N MET A 116 -4.70 -20.08 -4.14
CA MET A 116 -4.12 -18.83 -4.65
C MET A 116 -2.73 -18.59 -4.05
N VAL A 117 -2.54 -18.89 -2.78
CA VAL A 117 -1.23 -18.81 -2.12
C VAL A 117 -0.24 -19.76 -2.78
N GLU A 118 -0.68 -21.01 -3.03
CA GLU A 118 0.15 -22.00 -3.74
C GLU A 118 0.48 -21.55 -5.17
N LEU A 119 -0.47 -20.98 -5.91
CA LEU A 119 -0.22 -20.43 -7.24
C LEU A 119 0.86 -19.33 -7.23
N VAL A 120 0.81 -18.42 -6.27
CA VAL A 120 1.82 -17.35 -6.17
C VAL A 120 3.18 -17.92 -5.76
N ARG A 121 3.22 -18.96 -4.93
CA ARG A 121 4.44 -19.71 -4.67
C ARG A 121 4.98 -20.35 -5.96
N ASP A 122 4.12 -20.96 -6.78
CA ASP A 122 4.54 -21.59 -8.04
C ASP A 122 5.09 -20.54 -9.03
N ILE A 123 4.52 -19.34 -9.10
CA ILE A 123 5.08 -18.21 -9.86
C ILE A 123 6.50 -17.87 -9.37
N TYR A 124 6.70 -17.79 -8.06
CA TYR A 124 8.01 -17.51 -7.49
C TYR A 124 9.00 -18.65 -7.80
N GLU A 125 8.63 -19.90 -7.55
CA GLU A 125 9.52 -21.04 -7.75
C GLU A 125 9.88 -21.25 -9.22
N GLY A 126 8.95 -21.02 -10.14
CA GLY A 126 9.18 -21.10 -11.58
C GLY A 126 10.01 -19.96 -12.17
N SER A 127 9.95 -18.77 -11.56
CA SER A 127 10.65 -17.59 -12.10
C SER A 127 11.90 -17.19 -11.32
N GLN A 128 12.02 -17.56 -10.05
CA GLN A 128 13.02 -17.08 -9.09
C GLN A 128 13.09 -15.54 -8.99
N SER A 129 12.02 -14.87 -9.38
CA SER A 129 11.93 -13.41 -9.43
C SER A 129 11.63 -12.80 -8.06
N SER A 130 11.73 -11.47 -7.96
CA SER A 130 11.38 -10.72 -6.76
C SER A 130 9.88 -10.45 -6.73
N LEU A 131 9.19 -10.91 -5.67
CA LEU A 131 7.75 -10.69 -5.48
C LEU A 131 7.50 -9.92 -4.18
N LEU A 132 6.80 -8.78 -4.28
CA LEU A 132 6.31 -8.03 -3.12
C LEU A 132 4.81 -8.24 -2.97
N LEU A 133 4.39 -8.72 -1.80
CA LEU A 133 3.00 -8.92 -1.44
C LEU A 133 2.58 -7.82 -0.48
N VAL A 134 1.48 -7.15 -0.78
CA VAL A 134 0.98 -6.03 0.03
C VAL A 134 -0.41 -6.38 0.54
N GLY A 135 -0.65 -6.14 1.84
CA GLY A 135 -1.96 -6.44 2.41
C GLY A 135 -2.24 -5.80 3.76
N GLU A 136 -3.28 -6.27 4.40
CA GLU A 136 -3.76 -5.76 5.67
C GLU A 136 -2.92 -6.25 6.86
N GLU A 137 -3.20 -5.73 8.04
CA GLU A 137 -2.49 -6.00 9.29
C GLU A 137 -2.40 -7.49 9.64
N LEU A 138 -3.45 -8.26 9.35
CA LEU A 138 -3.52 -9.69 9.66
C LEU A 138 -2.94 -10.59 8.57
N LEU A 139 -2.41 -10.04 7.48
CA LEU A 139 -1.84 -10.83 6.39
C LEU A 139 -0.76 -11.82 6.86
N PRO A 140 0.21 -11.47 7.74
CA PRO A 140 1.18 -12.44 8.24
C PRO A 140 0.54 -13.63 8.94
N ASN A 141 -0.52 -13.40 9.73
CA ASN A 141 -1.24 -14.47 10.42
C ASN A 141 -1.97 -15.41 9.43
N LYS A 142 -2.55 -14.85 8.37
CA LYS A 142 -3.20 -15.63 7.30
C LYS A 142 -2.21 -16.54 6.57
N LEU A 143 -0.97 -16.05 6.37
CA LEU A 143 0.08 -16.79 5.67
C LEU A 143 0.83 -17.80 6.55
N LYS A 144 0.74 -17.69 7.87
CA LYS A 144 1.46 -18.56 8.82
C LYS A 144 1.15 -20.04 8.62
N LYS A 145 -0.08 -20.40 8.21
CA LYS A 145 -0.48 -21.79 7.96
C LYS A 145 0.20 -22.42 6.72
N HIS A 146 0.78 -21.60 5.85
CA HIS A 146 1.46 -22.03 4.62
C HIS A 146 2.97 -22.10 4.85
N GLU A 147 3.44 -23.11 5.54
CA GLU A 147 4.84 -23.26 5.96
C GLU A 147 5.82 -23.16 4.78
N ARG A 148 5.52 -23.83 3.67
CA ARG A 148 6.38 -23.79 2.45
C ARG A 148 6.47 -22.40 1.84
N PHE A 149 5.39 -21.64 1.86
CA PHE A 149 5.36 -20.24 1.41
C PHE A 149 6.15 -19.35 2.38
N HIS A 150 5.96 -19.56 3.68
CA HIS A 150 6.62 -18.80 4.72
C HIS A 150 8.14 -18.88 4.64
N GLY A 151 8.69 -20.05 4.30
CA GLY A 151 10.13 -20.25 4.08
C GLY A 151 10.70 -19.54 2.84
N ARG A 152 9.85 -18.95 2.00
CA ARG A 152 10.27 -18.17 0.81
C ARG A 152 10.23 -16.66 1.05
N VAL A 153 9.84 -16.22 2.25
CA VAL A 153 9.74 -14.79 2.60
C VAL A 153 11.06 -14.32 3.19
N LEU A 154 11.69 -13.38 2.48
CA LEU A 154 12.94 -12.73 2.89
C LEU A 154 12.70 -11.72 4.02
N ASN A 155 11.60 -10.97 3.95
CA ASN A 155 11.32 -9.89 4.89
C ASN A 155 9.80 -9.66 5.09
N TRP A 156 9.44 -9.38 6.33
CA TRP A 156 8.11 -8.96 6.77
C TRP A 156 8.21 -7.52 7.26
N LEU A 157 7.64 -6.57 6.52
CA LEU A 157 7.70 -5.15 6.83
C LEU A 157 6.33 -4.64 7.27
N PRO A 158 6.15 -4.21 8.52
CA PRO A 158 4.95 -3.51 8.93
C PRO A 158 4.97 -2.06 8.40
N ALA A 159 3.82 -1.57 7.95
CA ALA A 159 3.64 -0.16 7.63
C ALA A 159 3.70 0.70 8.90
N ALA A 160 4.40 1.82 8.83
CA ALA A 160 4.51 2.76 9.91
C ALA A 160 3.23 3.63 10.04
N PRO A 161 2.80 3.97 11.26
CA PRO A 161 1.79 4.99 11.46
C PRO A 161 2.28 6.35 10.98
N VAL A 162 1.37 7.23 10.56
CA VAL A 162 1.72 8.60 10.18
C VAL A 162 2.35 9.34 11.35
N SER A 163 3.51 9.97 11.09
CA SER A 163 4.24 10.81 12.06
C SER A 163 3.87 12.29 11.92
N LEU A 164 4.35 13.13 12.85
CA LEU A 164 4.24 14.58 12.71
C LEU A 164 4.99 15.10 11.47
N ASP A 165 6.16 14.54 11.18
CA ASP A 165 6.92 14.93 10.00
C ASP A 165 6.19 14.54 8.72
N ASP A 166 5.57 13.38 8.68
CA ASP A 166 4.68 12.98 7.56
C ASP A 166 3.50 13.95 7.45
N ALA A 167 2.89 14.36 8.57
CA ALA A 167 1.77 15.30 8.57
C ALA A 167 2.17 16.69 8.03
N ARG A 168 3.38 17.17 8.31
CA ARG A 168 3.93 18.40 7.72
C ARG A 168 4.08 18.27 6.20
N LEU A 169 4.60 17.14 5.71
CA LEU A 169 4.71 16.86 4.28
C LEU A 169 3.35 16.79 3.60
N LEU A 170 2.38 16.15 4.25
CA LEU A 170 1.00 16.08 3.76
C LEU A 170 0.34 17.45 3.74
N ALA A 171 0.57 18.29 4.76
CA ALA A 171 0.04 19.66 4.80
C ALA A 171 0.51 20.49 3.60
N GLY A 172 1.78 20.38 3.19
CA GLY A 172 2.30 21.05 2.00
C GLY A 172 1.63 20.63 0.69
N ILE A 173 0.96 19.48 0.66
CA ILE A 173 0.25 18.98 -0.53
C ILE A 173 -1.25 19.25 -0.46
N TYR A 174 -1.87 18.99 0.69
CA TYR A 174 -3.34 19.04 0.85
C TYR A 174 -3.85 20.37 1.41
N CYS A 175 -2.94 21.21 1.93
CA CYS A 175 -3.24 22.52 2.50
C CYS A 175 -2.18 23.55 2.05
N PRO A 176 -1.97 23.75 0.71
CA PRO A 176 -0.85 24.52 0.17
C PRO A 176 -0.96 26.03 0.44
N ASP A 177 -2.17 26.54 0.62
CA ASP A 177 -2.41 28.00 0.76
C ASP A 177 -2.47 28.45 2.22
N VAL A 178 -2.38 27.52 3.17
CA VAL A 178 -2.55 27.78 4.61
C VAL A 178 -1.43 27.12 5.40
N THR A 179 -0.81 27.86 6.30
CA THR A 179 0.15 27.30 7.25
C THR A 179 -0.60 26.63 8.40
N VAL A 180 -0.48 25.32 8.51
CA VAL A 180 -1.04 24.55 9.63
C VAL A 180 0.00 24.42 10.73
N ALA A 181 -0.29 24.93 11.92
CA ALA A 181 0.62 24.91 13.04
C ALA A 181 0.82 23.48 13.61
N ASP A 182 1.97 23.26 14.23
CA ASP A 182 2.36 21.92 14.73
C ASP A 182 1.42 21.36 15.80
N ASP A 183 0.82 22.21 16.62
CA ASP A 183 -0.15 21.79 17.64
C ASP A 183 -1.39 21.16 17.02
N LEU A 184 -1.91 21.77 15.95
CA LEU A 184 -3.03 21.21 15.19
C LEU A 184 -2.61 19.94 14.43
N LEU A 185 -1.42 19.91 13.81
CA LEU A 185 -0.90 18.70 13.14
C LEU A 185 -0.71 17.55 14.13
N GLN A 186 -0.16 17.80 15.33
CA GLN A 186 -0.03 16.80 16.39
C GLN A 186 -1.40 16.23 16.80
N HIS A 187 -2.39 17.10 16.92
CA HIS A 187 -3.75 16.68 17.22
C HIS A 187 -4.34 15.80 16.12
N LEU A 188 -4.15 16.16 14.85
CA LEU A 188 -4.57 15.34 13.70
C LEU A 188 -3.90 13.96 13.70
N VAL A 189 -2.59 13.91 13.96
CA VAL A 189 -1.83 12.66 14.04
C VAL A 189 -2.39 11.77 15.15
N ALA A 190 -2.59 12.32 16.36
CA ALA A 190 -3.15 11.58 17.49
C ALA A 190 -4.55 11.02 17.17
N LEU A 191 -5.43 11.84 16.59
CA LEU A 191 -6.80 11.48 16.22
C LEU A 191 -6.86 10.46 15.09
N SER A 192 -5.85 10.46 14.21
CA SER A 192 -5.80 9.58 13.03
C SER A 192 -5.59 8.11 13.36
N HIS A 193 -5.08 7.77 14.55
CA HIS A 193 -4.63 6.42 14.91
C HIS A 193 -3.67 5.81 13.86
N GLY A 194 -2.76 6.62 13.33
CA GLY A 194 -1.77 6.22 12.34
C GLY A 194 -2.24 6.29 10.87
N SER A 195 -3.48 6.68 10.62
CA SER A 195 -4.04 6.70 9.26
C SER A 195 -3.66 7.97 8.50
N VAL A 196 -2.82 7.83 7.48
CA VAL A 196 -2.50 8.88 6.48
C VAL A 196 -3.77 9.42 5.84
N ARG A 197 -4.74 8.53 5.50
CA ARG A 197 -6.02 8.94 4.90
C ARG A 197 -6.79 9.91 5.80
N ARG A 198 -6.86 9.64 7.11
CA ARG A 198 -7.58 10.53 8.05
C ARG A 198 -6.90 11.88 8.16
N VAL A 199 -5.57 11.93 8.23
CA VAL A 199 -4.81 13.19 8.22
C VAL A 199 -5.07 13.96 6.93
N SER A 200 -4.96 13.32 5.76
CA SER A 200 -5.18 13.99 4.47
C SER A 200 -6.59 14.56 4.32
N VAL A 201 -7.63 13.82 4.74
CA VAL A 201 -9.02 14.33 4.71
C VAL A 201 -9.18 15.56 5.60
N ASN A 202 -8.62 15.53 6.80
CA ASN A 202 -8.68 16.69 7.71
C ASN A 202 -7.91 17.88 7.15
N LEU A 203 -6.76 17.69 6.53
CA LEU A 203 -6.01 18.78 5.91
C LEU A 203 -6.80 19.45 4.77
N VAL A 204 -7.50 18.66 3.94
CA VAL A 204 -8.41 19.22 2.92
C VAL A 204 -9.53 20.04 3.58
N ASN A 205 -10.17 19.53 4.63
CA ASN A 205 -11.21 20.24 5.34
C ASN A 205 -10.70 21.54 5.98
N ILE A 206 -9.45 21.52 6.49
CA ILE A 206 -8.80 22.73 7.04
C ILE A 206 -8.55 23.74 5.93
N GLN A 207 -8.04 23.33 4.77
CA GLN A 207 -7.84 24.19 3.60
C GLN A 207 -9.15 24.86 3.17
N ASP A 208 -10.23 24.08 3.04
CA ASP A 208 -11.54 24.58 2.63
C ASP A 208 -12.10 25.58 3.65
N THR A 209 -12.00 25.27 4.95
CA THR A 209 -12.46 26.17 6.03
C THR A 209 -11.64 27.46 6.03
N ALA A 210 -10.32 27.35 5.92
CA ALA A 210 -9.43 28.52 5.92
C ALA A 210 -9.70 29.44 4.72
N ASN A 211 -10.01 28.87 3.55
CA ASN A 211 -10.41 29.66 2.38
C ASN A 211 -11.70 30.44 2.61
N ILE A 212 -12.69 29.84 3.28
CA ILE A 212 -13.98 30.51 3.60
C ILE A 212 -13.78 31.63 4.63
N GLU A 213 -12.97 31.38 5.64
CA GLU A 213 -12.70 32.28 6.75
C GLU A 213 -11.56 33.29 6.46
N ALA A 214 -10.93 33.19 5.28
CA ALA A 214 -9.78 34.00 4.87
C ALA A 214 -8.57 33.89 5.83
N TRP A 215 -8.27 32.67 6.32
CA TRP A 215 -7.12 32.43 7.19
C TRP A 215 -5.85 32.09 6.37
N GLY A 216 -4.74 32.75 6.66
CA GLY A 216 -3.42 32.41 6.14
C GLY A 216 -2.66 31.41 7.00
N GLN A 217 -3.07 31.26 8.27
CA GLN A 217 -2.51 30.32 9.24
C GLN A 217 -3.59 29.78 10.15
N VAL A 218 -3.47 28.53 10.60
CA VAL A 218 -4.41 27.90 11.51
C VAL A 218 -3.67 27.07 12.58
N ASP A 219 -4.08 27.23 13.83
CA ASP A 219 -3.62 26.48 15.00
C ASP A 219 -4.81 25.87 15.75
N MET A 220 -4.54 25.12 16.81
CA MET A 220 -5.60 24.51 17.63
C MET A 220 -6.57 25.54 18.24
N PRO A 221 -6.12 26.68 18.84
CA PRO A 221 -7.01 27.71 19.33
C PRO A 221 -7.93 28.28 18.26
N LEU A 222 -7.43 28.57 17.07
CA LEU A 222 -8.23 29.13 15.97
C LEU A 222 -9.19 28.09 15.38
N TRP A 223 -8.75 26.83 15.25
CA TRP A 223 -9.62 25.73 14.84
C TRP A 223 -10.76 25.53 15.84
N GLY A 224 -10.47 25.60 17.13
CA GLY A 224 -11.47 25.57 18.22
C GLY A 224 -12.16 24.21 18.31
N HIS A 225 -13.49 24.22 18.39
CA HIS A 225 -14.32 23.01 18.54
C HIS A 225 -14.88 22.47 17.22
N ARG A 226 -14.34 22.87 16.07
CA ARG A 226 -14.79 22.36 14.77
C ARG A 226 -14.52 20.86 14.68
N GLU A 227 -15.49 20.13 14.15
CA GLU A 227 -15.37 18.67 14.02
C GLU A 227 -14.22 18.29 13.09
N LEU A 228 -13.50 17.25 13.48
CA LEU A 228 -12.45 16.62 12.68
C LEU A 228 -12.91 15.22 12.24
N TYR A 229 -12.52 14.83 11.03
CA TYR A 229 -12.86 13.54 10.48
C TYR A 229 -12.10 12.40 11.19
N THR A 230 -12.86 11.49 11.81
CA THR A 230 -12.33 10.31 12.52
C THR A 230 -12.44 9.02 11.70
N GLY A 231 -13.16 9.06 10.58
CA GLY A 231 -13.50 7.87 9.80
C GLY A 231 -14.76 7.16 10.30
N GLU A 232 -15.36 7.61 11.39
CA GLU A 232 -16.60 7.08 11.92
C GLU A 232 -17.82 7.82 11.32
N ALA A 233 -18.95 7.13 11.25
CA ALA A 233 -20.20 7.79 10.91
C ALA A 233 -20.60 8.77 12.02
N PRO A 234 -21.09 9.98 11.69
CA PRO A 234 -21.54 10.92 12.71
C PRO A 234 -22.64 10.28 13.57
N LYS A 235 -22.51 10.40 14.89
CA LYS A 235 -23.54 9.93 15.82
C LYS A 235 -24.84 10.67 15.49
N ARG A 236 -25.92 9.93 15.24
CA ARG A 236 -27.25 10.54 15.10
C ARG A 236 -27.52 11.37 16.35
N ARG A 237 -27.66 12.69 16.20
CA ARG A 237 -28.24 13.51 17.26
C ARG A 237 -29.61 12.90 17.55
N GLY A 238 -29.79 12.37 18.76
CA GLY A 238 -31.07 11.79 19.16
C GLY A 238 -32.17 12.81 18.91
N LEU A 239 -33.21 12.40 18.21
CA LEU A 239 -34.50 13.06 18.23
C LEU A 239 -35.00 12.85 19.66
N SER A 240 -34.79 13.88 20.52
CA SER A 240 -35.46 14.01 21.82
C SER A 240 -36.86 14.50 21.60
#